data_a3573f93bfcbccf52da663fb92f67b0c
#
_entry.id   a3573f93bfcbccf52da663fb92f67b0c
#
_cell.length_a   1.000
_cell.length_b   1.000
_cell.length_c   1.000
_cell.angle_alpha   90.00
_cell.angle_beta   90.00
_cell.angle_gamma   90.00
#
_symmetry.space_group_name_H-M   'P 1'
#
loop_
_entity.id
_entity.type
_entity.pdbx_description
1 polymer ?
#
loop_
_entity_poly.entity_id
_entity_poly.type
_entity_poly.pdbx_seq_one_letter_code
_entity_poly.pdbx_strand_id
1 'polypeptide(L)'
;MAHLVSEEYLSRENIDQYFETLADKIIETGIGHHKILVVGGAAMALKYQDGRSTVDIDICFREQNNLYSCCQSVAAEYGLPDDWINADVMHSDSFSYALFEKAVLYKEYRNILEIYLADDLDLYCMKLVSFRPKDIQDMEVLASDLRKNGITKETVIENFVRLYGNEYLLRNDDRKIIFMENQLRI
;
A
#
# COMPACT_ATOMS: atom_id res chain seq x y z
N MET A 1 -19.51 -14.86 -26.47
CA MET A 1 -18.20 -14.24 -26.62
C MET A 1 -17.86 -13.71 -25.24
N ALA A 2 -16.90 -14.34 -24.52
CA ALA A 2 -16.42 -13.83 -23.24
C ALA A 2 -15.60 -12.59 -23.55
N HIS A 3 -16.01 -11.42 -23.05
CA HIS A 3 -15.15 -10.25 -22.98
C HIS A 3 -13.99 -10.63 -22.08
N LEU A 4 -12.81 -10.84 -22.64
CA LEU A 4 -11.54 -10.75 -21.93
C LEU A 4 -11.46 -9.28 -21.49
N VAL A 5 -11.82 -9.00 -20.23
CA VAL A 5 -11.45 -7.77 -19.57
C VAL A 5 -9.93 -7.86 -19.47
N SER A 6 -9.22 -7.05 -20.26
CA SER A 6 -7.79 -6.88 -20.06
C SER A 6 -7.64 -6.32 -18.66
N GLU A 7 -6.88 -7.03 -17.79
CA GLU A 7 -6.47 -6.45 -16.50
C GLU A 7 -5.81 -5.09 -16.78
N GLU A 8 -6.50 -4.02 -16.41
CA GLU A 8 -5.99 -2.68 -16.59
C GLU A 8 -5.01 -2.41 -15.47
N TYR A 9 -3.73 -2.38 -15.80
CA TYR A 9 -2.68 -2.11 -14.81
C TYR A 9 -2.69 -0.64 -14.41
N LEU A 10 -2.71 -0.40 -13.09
CA LEU A 10 -2.71 0.91 -12.48
C LEU A 10 -1.26 1.40 -12.36
N SER A 11 -0.91 2.42 -13.13
CA SER A 11 0.35 3.17 -13.02
C SER A 11 0.18 4.39 -12.10
N ARG A 12 1.28 5.03 -11.74
CA ARG A 12 1.25 6.27 -10.95
C ARG A 12 0.35 7.33 -11.57
N GLU A 13 0.45 7.53 -12.88
CA GLU A 13 -0.26 8.59 -13.60
C GLU A 13 -1.77 8.40 -13.53
N ASN A 14 -2.26 7.18 -13.77
CA ASN A 14 -3.69 6.92 -13.73
C ASN A 14 -4.23 6.81 -12.29
N ILE A 15 -3.45 6.33 -11.32
CA ILE A 15 -3.81 6.35 -9.90
C ILE A 15 -4.05 7.80 -9.42
N ASP A 16 -3.15 8.73 -9.76
CA ASP A 16 -3.31 10.15 -9.42
C ASP A 16 -4.59 10.74 -10.03
N GLN A 17 -4.90 10.39 -11.28
CA GLN A 17 -6.13 10.83 -11.94
C GLN A 17 -7.38 10.27 -11.25
N TYR A 18 -7.37 9.01 -10.86
CA TYR A 18 -8.50 8.36 -10.18
C TYR A 18 -8.74 8.95 -8.79
N PHE A 19 -7.68 9.28 -8.05
CA PHE A 19 -7.82 9.98 -6.77
C PHE A 19 -8.36 11.40 -6.94
N GLU A 20 -7.99 12.11 -8.00
CA GLU A 20 -8.55 13.43 -8.29
C GLU A 20 -10.05 13.35 -8.58
N THR A 21 -10.46 12.38 -9.42
CA THR A 21 -11.88 12.13 -9.70
C THR A 21 -12.62 11.65 -8.44
N LEU A 22 -12.01 10.80 -7.62
CA LEU A 22 -12.59 10.36 -6.35
C LEU A 22 -12.86 11.55 -5.42
N ALA A 23 -11.94 12.50 -5.33
CA ALA A 23 -12.14 13.72 -4.56
C ALA A 23 -13.32 14.56 -5.09
N ASP A 24 -13.47 14.67 -6.42
CA ASP A 24 -14.62 15.33 -7.01
C ASP A 24 -15.95 14.62 -6.66
N LYS A 25 -15.99 13.26 -6.68
CA LYS A 25 -17.18 12.48 -6.26
C LYS A 25 -17.48 12.65 -4.77
N ILE A 26 -16.47 12.77 -3.91
CA ILE A 26 -16.64 13.06 -2.48
C ILE A 26 -17.30 14.43 -2.29
N ILE A 27 -16.90 15.44 -3.03
CA ILE A 27 -17.51 16.79 -3.00
C ILE A 27 -18.96 16.72 -3.48
N GLU A 28 -19.23 16.06 -4.60
CA GLU A 28 -20.58 15.90 -5.17
C GLU A 28 -21.56 15.24 -4.19
N THR A 29 -21.07 14.25 -3.43
CA THR A 29 -21.91 13.52 -2.46
C THR A 29 -21.99 14.18 -1.08
N GLY A 30 -21.11 15.11 -0.77
CA GLY A 30 -21.09 15.84 0.49
C GLY A 30 -20.74 14.99 1.72
N ILE A 31 -20.04 13.86 1.54
CA ILE A 31 -19.71 12.93 2.65
C ILE A 31 -18.58 13.40 3.56
N GLY A 32 -17.97 14.56 3.27
CA GLY A 32 -16.98 15.18 4.13
C GLY A 32 -15.53 14.75 3.81
N HIS A 33 -14.61 15.18 4.66
CA HIS A 33 -13.17 14.98 4.48
C HIS A 33 -12.75 13.54 4.82
N HIS A 34 -11.85 12.98 4.01
CA HIS A 34 -11.37 11.61 4.16
C HIS A 34 -9.83 11.54 4.14
N LYS A 35 -9.29 10.63 4.96
CA LYS A 35 -7.88 10.27 5.01
C LYS A 35 -7.74 8.79 4.79
N ILE A 36 -6.97 8.40 3.80
CA ILE A 36 -6.69 7.01 3.50
C ILE A 36 -5.18 6.76 3.43
N LEU A 37 -4.77 5.60 3.90
CA LEU A 37 -3.41 5.10 3.82
C LEU A 37 -3.34 4.06 2.71
N VAL A 38 -2.54 4.31 1.70
CA VAL A 38 -2.25 3.37 0.62
C VAL A 38 -1.07 2.49 1.02
N VAL A 39 -1.20 1.20 0.80
CA VAL A 39 -0.19 0.18 1.07
C VAL A 39 0.04 -0.71 -0.16
N GLY A 40 0.78 -1.78 -0.02
CA GLY A 40 0.93 -2.80 -1.06
C GLY A 40 1.59 -2.33 -2.34
N GLY A 41 1.10 -2.86 -3.47
CA GLY A 41 1.62 -2.58 -4.81
C GLY A 41 1.41 -1.12 -5.24
N ALA A 42 0.26 -0.54 -4.89
CA ALA A 42 -0.05 0.85 -5.23
C ALA A 42 0.88 1.84 -4.51
N ALA A 43 1.22 1.60 -3.24
CA ALA A 43 2.21 2.43 -2.54
C ALA A 43 3.59 2.35 -3.22
N MET A 44 3.99 1.17 -3.71
CA MET A 44 5.22 1.00 -4.48
C MET A 44 5.16 1.78 -5.81
N ALA A 45 4.07 1.68 -6.57
CA ALA A 45 3.89 2.39 -7.83
C ALA A 45 3.90 3.92 -7.65
N LEU A 46 3.32 4.43 -6.55
CA LEU A 46 3.29 5.87 -6.26
C LEU A 46 4.65 6.41 -5.78
N LYS A 47 5.44 5.58 -5.05
CA LYS A 47 6.74 6.00 -4.52
C LYS A 47 7.87 5.91 -5.55
N TYR A 48 7.90 4.83 -6.32
CA TYR A 48 9.02 4.50 -7.19
C TYR A 48 8.70 4.76 -8.67
N GLN A 49 9.53 5.57 -9.34
CA GLN A 49 9.36 5.96 -10.75
C GLN A 49 10.05 4.98 -11.70
N ASP A 50 9.88 3.69 -11.48
CA ASP A 50 10.53 2.63 -12.26
C ASP A 50 9.58 1.91 -13.25
N GLY A 51 8.42 2.51 -13.53
CA GLY A 51 7.40 1.94 -14.41
C GLY A 51 6.56 0.84 -13.74
N ARG A 52 6.55 0.77 -12.41
CA ARG A 52 5.71 -0.16 -11.66
C ARG A 52 4.24 0.10 -11.87
N SER A 53 3.50 -1.00 -11.87
CA SER A 53 2.04 -0.99 -11.92
C SER A 53 1.46 -2.04 -10.97
N THR A 54 0.21 -1.88 -10.63
CA THR A 54 -0.56 -2.82 -9.80
C THR A 54 -1.92 -3.07 -10.44
N VAL A 55 -2.65 -4.07 -9.98
CA VAL A 55 -4.01 -4.36 -10.47
C VAL A 55 -5.08 -3.70 -9.61
N ASP A 56 -4.73 -3.31 -8.39
CA ASP A 56 -5.64 -2.75 -7.39
C ASP A 56 -4.93 -1.77 -6.47
N ILE A 57 -5.70 -1.00 -5.71
CA ILE A 57 -5.21 -0.10 -4.68
C ILE A 57 -5.67 -0.60 -3.31
N ASP A 58 -4.74 -1.22 -2.57
CA ASP A 58 -4.96 -1.59 -1.18
C ASP A 58 -4.95 -0.35 -0.28
N ILE A 59 -6.08 -0.08 0.40
CA ILE A 59 -6.22 1.06 1.32
C ILE A 59 -6.51 0.63 2.76
N CYS A 60 -6.08 1.48 3.69
CA CYS A 60 -6.42 1.37 5.10
C CYS A 60 -7.01 2.70 5.60
N PHE A 61 -7.87 2.63 6.63
CA PHE A 61 -8.46 3.80 7.27
C PHE A 61 -8.63 3.55 8.78
N ARG A 62 -8.61 4.62 9.56
CA ARG A 62 -8.80 4.53 11.03
C ARG A 62 -10.27 4.63 11.42
N GLU A 63 -11.03 5.43 10.69
CA GLU A 63 -12.42 5.71 10.97
C GLU A 63 -13.32 5.07 9.90
N GLN A 64 -14.57 4.85 10.23
CA GLN A 64 -15.51 4.28 9.28
C GLN A 64 -15.57 5.13 8.01
N ASN A 65 -15.42 4.47 6.87
CA ASN A 65 -15.23 5.09 5.59
C ASN A 65 -16.50 4.86 4.73
N ASN A 66 -17.08 5.92 4.21
CA ASN A 66 -18.28 5.90 3.36
C ASN A 66 -17.94 6.08 1.87
N LEU A 67 -16.70 5.78 1.47
CA LEU A 67 -16.21 6.03 0.11
C LEU A 67 -16.75 5.06 -0.94
N TYR A 68 -17.38 3.96 -0.54
CA TYR A 68 -17.77 2.90 -1.45
C TYR A 68 -18.53 3.39 -2.70
N SER A 69 -19.57 4.21 -2.51
CA SER A 69 -20.36 4.74 -3.64
C SER A 69 -19.55 5.68 -4.55
N CYS A 70 -18.64 6.46 -4.00
CA CYS A 70 -17.73 7.29 -4.78
C CYS A 70 -16.74 6.45 -5.57
N CYS A 71 -16.18 5.39 -4.98
CA CYS A 71 -15.28 4.46 -5.65
C CYS A 71 -15.99 3.75 -6.81
N GLN A 72 -17.25 3.31 -6.63
CA GLN A 72 -18.05 2.72 -7.69
C GLN A 72 -18.34 3.71 -8.83
N SER A 73 -18.54 4.98 -8.52
CA SER A 73 -18.74 6.04 -9.54
C SER A 73 -17.47 6.25 -10.36
N VAL A 74 -16.29 6.23 -9.74
CA VAL A 74 -15.00 6.27 -10.45
C VAL A 74 -14.82 5.03 -11.32
N ALA A 75 -15.09 3.82 -10.77
CA ALA A 75 -15.00 2.58 -11.53
C ALA A 75 -15.88 2.63 -12.80
N ALA A 76 -17.13 3.08 -12.67
CA ALA A 76 -18.04 3.22 -13.80
C ALA A 76 -17.57 4.24 -14.85
N GLU A 77 -16.96 5.36 -14.41
CA GLU A 77 -16.47 6.41 -15.31
C GLU A 77 -15.26 5.96 -16.14
N TYR A 78 -14.36 5.19 -15.54
CA TYR A 78 -13.12 4.74 -16.18
C TYR A 78 -13.14 3.29 -16.67
N GLY A 79 -14.23 2.54 -16.43
CA GLY A 79 -14.33 1.13 -16.81
C GLY A 79 -13.46 0.21 -15.96
N LEU A 80 -13.16 0.61 -14.71
CA LEU A 80 -12.36 -0.18 -13.79
C LEU A 80 -13.16 -1.31 -13.15
N PRO A 81 -12.51 -2.38 -12.66
CA PRO A 81 -13.15 -3.37 -11.81
C PRO A 81 -13.75 -2.72 -10.56
N ASP A 82 -14.82 -3.31 -10.02
CA ASP A 82 -15.51 -2.79 -8.82
C ASP A 82 -14.60 -2.75 -7.56
N ASP A 83 -13.57 -3.59 -7.54
CA ASP A 83 -12.58 -3.74 -6.48
C ASP A 83 -11.22 -3.07 -6.79
N TRP A 84 -11.19 -2.17 -7.81
CA TRP A 84 -9.97 -1.42 -8.19
C TRP A 84 -9.31 -0.71 -6.99
N ILE A 85 -10.10 -0.38 -5.98
CA ILE A 85 -9.69 0.13 -4.68
C ILE A 85 -10.46 -0.62 -3.60
N ASN A 86 -9.74 -1.22 -2.66
CA ASN A 86 -10.33 -2.10 -1.65
C ASN A 86 -9.56 -2.00 -0.31
N ALA A 87 -10.19 -2.50 0.75
CA ALA A 87 -9.62 -2.51 2.09
C ALA A 87 -9.35 -3.94 2.62
N ASP A 88 -9.26 -4.93 1.76
CA ASP A 88 -9.08 -6.35 2.11
C ASP A 88 -7.81 -6.58 2.92
N VAL A 89 -6.77 -5.79 2.67
CA VAL A 89 -5.54 -5.81 3.44
C VAL A 89 -5.76 -5.63 4.95
N MET A 90 -6.80 -4.90 5.37
CA MET A 90 -7.13 -4.70 6.79
C MET A 90 -7.57 -5.97 7.51
N HIS A 91 -7.90 -7.02 6.77
CA HIS A 91 -8.26 -8.36 7.28
C HIS A 91 -7.10 -9.36 7.18
N SER A 92 -5.92 -8.92 6.72
CA SER A 92 -4.74 -9.78 6.56
C SER A 92 -3.80 -9.70 7.77
N ASP A 93 -2.96 -10.73 7.93
CA ASP A 93 -1.91 -10.78 8.96
C ASP A 93 -0.83 -9.68 8.78
N SER A 94 -0.74 -9.09 7.59
CA SER A 94 0.21 -8.01 7.30
C SER A 94 -0.29 -6.62 7.73
N PHE A 95 -1.55 -6.49 8.14
CA PHE A 95 -2.10 -5.23 8.61
C PHE A 95 -1.78 -4.97 10.08
N SER A 96 -1.50 -3.73 10.41
CA SER A 96 -1.41 -3.20 11.78
C SER A 96 -1.85 -1.75 11.83
N TYR A 97 -2.59 -1.35 12.85
CA TYR A 97 -2.94 0.07 13.05
C TYR A 97 -1.70 0.96 13.30
N ALA A 98 -0.57 0.38 13.72
CA ALA A 98 0.69 1.11 13.87
C ALA A 98 1.27 1.61 12.52
N LEU A 99 0.81 1.12 11.37
CA LEU A 99 1.17 1.64 10.04
C LEU A 99 0.85 3.13 9.89
N PHE A 100 -0.20 3.60 10.54
CA PHE A 100 -0.58 5.03 10.49
C PHE A 100 0.36 5.96 11.25
N GLU A 101 1.22 5.44 12.14
CA GLU A 101 2.12 6.26 12.98
C GLU A 101 3.25 6.89 12.18
N LYS A 102 3.73 6.19 11.14
CA LYS A 102 4.82 6.61 10.26
C LYS A 102 4.37 6.93 8.83
N ALA A 103 3.06 6.92 8.58
CA ALA A 103 2.51 7.22 7.28
C ALA A 103 2.87 8.65 6.83
N VAL A 104 3.27 8.80 5.59
CA VAL A 104 3.71 10.07 5.01
C VAL A 104 2.65 10.57 4.06
N LEU A 105 2.26 11.86 4.20
CA LEU A 105 1.34 12.50 3.26
C LEU A 105 1.95 12.47 1.85
N TYR A 106 1.29 11.79 0.94
CA TYR A 106 1.65 11.78 -0.48
C TYR A 106 1.09 13.01 -1.19
N LYS A 107 -0.22 13.18 -1.09
CA LYS A 107 -0.92 14.29 -1.76
C LYS A 107 -2.29 14.53 -1.15
N GLU A 108 -2.74 15.77 -1.20
CA GLU A 108 -4.10 16.19 -0.88
C GLU A 108 -4.82 16.58 -2.17
N TYR A 109 -6.04 16.07 -2.36
CA TYR A 109 -6.88 16.33 -3.52
C TYR A 109 -8.09 17.15 -3.09
N ARG A 110 -8.30 18.30 -3.73
CA ARG A 110 -9.46 19.20 -3.53
C ARG A 110 -9.69 19.63 -2.08
N ASN A 111 -8.70 19.56 -1.20
CA ASN A 111 -8.83 19.79 0.26
C ASN A 111 -9.90 18.89 0.92
N ILE A 112 -10.21 17.73 0.36
CA ILE A 112 -11.24 16.81 0.84
C ILE A 112 -10.74 15.37 0.99
N LEU A 113 -9.70 14.99 0.25
CA LEU A 113 -9.13 13.64 0.27
C LEU A 113 -7.61 13.71 0.47
N GLU A 114 -7.14 13.29 1.63
CA GLU A 114 -5.71 13.13 1.92
C GLU A 114 -5.26 11.69 1.67
N ILE A 115 -4.27 11.50 0.82
CA ILE A 115 -3.62 10.22 0.54
C ILE A 115 -2.30 10.16 1.29
N TYR A 116 -2.16 9.17 2.15
CA TYR A 116 -0.94 8.83 2.84
C TYR A 116 -0.34 7.55 2.25
N LEU A 117 0.97 7.43 2.27
CA LEU A 117 1.68 6.19 1.93
C LEU A 117 2.34 5.61 3.17
N ALA A 118 2.31 4.30 3.30
CA ALA A 118 3.05 3.63 4.34
C ALA A 118 4.56 3.88 4.19
N ASP A 119 5.27 4.00 5.31
CA ASP A 119 6.72 4.14 5.34
C ASP A 119 7.43 2.93 4.69
N ASP A 120 8.62 3.12 4.12
CA ASP A 120 9.33 2.06 3.40
C ASP A 120 9.70 0.87 4.30
N LEU A 121 10.07 1.14 5.54
CA LEU A 121 10.38 0.11 6.51
C LEU A 121 9.12 -0.67 6.91
N ASP A 122 7.98 0.02 7.03
CA ASP A 122 6.68 -0.60 7.29
C ASP A 122 6.22 -1.46 6.10
N LEU A 123 6.35 -0.96 4.86
CA LEU A 123 6.07 -1.73 3.65
C LEU A 123 6.96 -2.97 3.55
N TYR A 124 8.25 -2.86 3.87
CA TYR A 124 9.16 -4.00 3.90
C TYR A 124 8.69 -5.07 4.90
N CYS A 125 8.30 -4.65 6.12
CA CYS A 125 7.77 -5.55 7.13
C CYS A 125 6.46 -6.22 6.69
N MET A 126 5.53 -5.48 6.09
CA MET A 126 4.28 -6.03 5.54
C MET A 126 4.55 -7.12 4.49
N LYS A 127 5.51 -6.87 3.59
CA LYS A 127 5.90 -7.82 2.54
C LYS A 127 6.63 -9.04 3.11
N LEU A 128 7.41 -8.90 4.18
CA LEU A 128 7.98 -10.02 4.92
C LEU A 128 6.88 -10.92 5.53
N VAL A 129 5.79 -10.36 6.03
CA VAL A 129 4.65 -11.14 6.53
C VAL A 129 4.00 -11.92 5.39
N SER A 130 3.63 -11.25 4.31
CA SER A 130 2.96 -11.86 3.15
C SER A 130 3.86 -12.86 2.40
N PHE A 131 5.09 -12.48 2.14
CA PHE A 131 6.18 -13.24 1.50
C PHE A 131 5.76 -13.98 0.23
N ARG A 132 4.94 -13.35 -0.61
CA ARG A 132 4.49 -13.89 -1.89
C ARG A 132 5.58 -13.72 -2.95
N PRO A 133 5.61 -14.51 -4.03
CA PRO A 133 6.59 -14.34 -5.11
C PRO A 133 6.67 -12.90 -5.66
N LYS A 134 5.53 -12.21 -5.80
CA LYS A 134 5.49 -10.82 -6.24
C LYS A 134 6.11 -9.83 -5.23
N ASP A 135 6.13 -10.18 -3.95
CA ASP A 135 6.67 -9.32 -2.90
C ASP A 135 8.20 -9.30 -2.88
N ILE A 136 8.85 -10.34 -3.44
CA ILE A 136 10.33 -10.47 -3.45
C ILE A 136 10.97 -9.30 -4.20
N GLN A 137 10.50 -8.97 -5.40
CA GLN A 137 11.03 -7.87 -6.20
C GLN A 137 10.84 -6.51 -5.50
N ASP A 138 9.69 -6.30 -4.88
CA ASP A 138 9.42 -5.09 -4.12
C ASP A 138 10.34 -4.97 -2.90
N MET A 139 10.56 -6.08 -2.18
CA MET A 139 11.47 -6.11 -1.04
C MET A 139 12.92 -5.84 -1.45
N GLU A 140 13.37 -6.26 -2.64
CA GLU A 140 14.71 -5.94 -3.16
C GLU A 140 14.91 -4.44 -3.34
N VAL A 141 13.90 -3.76 -3.91
CA VAL A 141 13.92 -2.30 -4.09
C VAL A 141 13.91 -1.58 -2.74
N LEU A 142 12.97 -1.94 -1.86
CA LEU A 142 12.89 -1.38 -0.52
C LEU A 142 14.19 -1.59 0.26
N ALA A 143 14.75 -2.81 0.27
CA ALA A 143 16.00 -3.10 0.96
C ALA A 143 17.17 -2.28 0.43
N SER A 144 17.23 -2.01 -0.88
CA SER A 144 18.25 -1.13 -1.46
C SER A 144 18.21 0.27 -0.85
N ASP A 145 17.01 0.86 -0.73
CA ASP A 145 16.86 2.19 -0.18
C ASP A 145 16.99 2.21 1.35
N LEU A 146 16.52 1.19 2.04
CA LEU A 146 16.74 1.02 3.48
C LEU A 146 18.24 0.96 3.80
N ARG A 147 19.05 0.21 3.04
CA ARG A 147 20.52 0.16 3.21
C ARG A 147 21.18 1.52 2.99
N LYS A 148 20.79 2.26 1.94
CA LYS A 148 21.32 3.62 1.67
C LYS A 148 21.05 4.56 2.85
N ASN A 149 19.94 4.35 3.57
CA ASN A 149 19.54 5.11 4.74
C ASN A 149 20.11 4.54 6.06
N GLY A 150 21.03 3.55 6.00
CA GLY A 150 21.68 2.97 7.18
C GLY A 150 20.77 2.08 8.03
N ILE A 151 19.66 1.60 7.47
CA ILE A 151 18.75 0.69 8.18
C ILE A 151 19.38 -0.71 8.23
N THR A 152 19.52 -1.22 9.46
CA THR A 152 20.08 -2.54 9.73
C THR A 152 18.99 -3.60 9.93
N LYS A 153 19.41 -4.85 10.00
CA LYS A 153 18.53 -5.97 10.35
C LYS A 153 17.84 -5.75 11.70
N GLU A 154 18.58 -5.26 12.68
CA GLU A 154 18.07 -4.99 14.03
C GLU A 154 16.96 -3.94 13.98
N THR A 155 17.14 -2.88 13.21
CA THR A 155 16.10 -1.85 13.00
C THR A 155 14.83 -2.44 12.35
N VAL A 156 14.98 -3.36 11.39
CA VAL A 156 13.82 -4.07 10.80
C VAL A 156 13.11 -4.91 11.83
N ILE A 157 13.84 -5.66 12.68
CA ILE A 157 13.27 -6.47 13.75
C ILE A 157 12.52 -5.60 14.76
N GLU A 158 13.11 -4.49 15.20
CA GLU A 158 12.47 -3.54 16.12
C GLU A 158 11.17 -2.99 15.52
N ASN A 159 11.20 -2.61 14.25
CA ASN A 159 10.02 -2.11 13.56
C ASN A 159 8.94 -3.19 13.40
N PHE A 160 9.36 -4.43 13.14
CA PHE A 160 8.44 -5.57 13.07
C PHE A 160 7.73 -5.80 14.41
N VAL A 161 8.47 -5.71 15.54
CA VAL A 161 7.89 -5.78 16.89
C VAL A 161 6.92 -4.62 17.13
N ARG A 162 7.24 -3.40 16.68
CA ARG A 162 6.33 -2.25 16.76
C ARG A 162 5.02 -2.50 16.02
N LEU A 163 5.09 -3.07 14.80
CA LEU A 163 3.91 -3.31 13.98
C LEU A 163 3.04 -4.46 14.52
N TYR A 164 3.66 -5.57 14.92
CA TYR A 164 2.95 -6.84 15.18
C TYR A 164 3.04 -7.33 16.62
N GLY A 165 3.70 -6.58 17.50
CA GLY A 165 3.79 -6.87 18.93
C GLY A 165 4.76 -7.99 19.32
N ASN A 166 5.25 -8.79 18.38
CA ASN A 166 6.24 -9.83 18.61
C ASN A 166 6.99 -10.23 17.33
N GLU A 167 8.11 -10.93 17.49
CA GLU A 167 8.89 -11.46 16.36
C GLU A 167 8.36 -12.82 15.85
N TYR A 168 7.25 -13.32 16.42
CA TYR A 168 6.79 -14.69 16.21
C TYR A 168 6.59 -15.04 14.74
N LEU A 169 6.00 -14.12 13.95
CA LEU A 169 5.74 -14.35 12.51
C LEU A 169 7.02 -14.41 11.68
N LEU A 170 8.12 -13.76 12.11
CA LEU A 170 9.43 -13.88 11.47
C LEU A 170 10.16 -15.15 11.93
N ARG A 171 10.17 -15.44 13.22
CA ARG A 171 10.94 -16.56 13.80
C ARG A 171 10.43 -17.94 13.41
N ASN A 172 9.19 -18.06 12.97
CA ASN A 172 8.62 -19.33 12.52
C ASN A 172 8.86 -19.64 11.04
N ASP A 173 9.58 -18.77 10.32
CA ASP A 173 9.95 -19.00 8.93
C ASP A 173 11.41 -18.60 8.68
N ASP A 174 12.31 -19.55 8.83
CA ASP A 174 13.75 -19.36 8.63
C ASP A 174 14.07 -18.74 7.25
N ARG A 175 13.25 -19.02 6.22
CA ARG A 175 13.43 -18.45 4.88
C ARG A 175 13.30 -16.94 4.88
N LYS A 176 12.36 -16.39 5.65
CA LYS A 176 12.14 -14.94 5.77
C LYS A 176 13.32 -14.26 6.46
N ILE A 177 13.85 -14.90 7.52
CA ILE A 177 15.01 -14.40 8.25
C ILE A 177 16.26 -14.43 7.35
N ILE A 178 16.53 -15.55 6.70
CA ILE A 178 17.67 -15.69 5.77
C ILE A 178 17.55 -14.68 4.62
N PHE A 179 16.35 -14.51 4.07
CA PHE A 179 16.09 -13.55 3.00
C PHE A 179 16.40 -12.12 3.47
N MET A 180 15.85 -11.69 4.61
CA MET A 180 16.10 -10.39 5.21
C MET A 180 17.58 -10.15 5.48
N GLU A 181 18.29 -11.13 6.06
CA GLU A 181 19.72 -11.04 6.33
C GLU A 181 20.55 -10.87 5.06
N ASN A 182 20.20 -11.58 3.99
CA ASN A 182 20.87 -11.43 2.70
C ASN A 182 20.59 -10.08 2.05
N GLN A 183 19.37 -9.57 2.19
CA GLN A 183 18.96 -8.29 1.63
C GLN A 183 19.62 -7.09 2.35
N LEU A 184 19.82 -7.17 3.66
CA LEU A 184 20.31 -6.06 4.50
C LEU A 184 21.79 -6.18 4.89
N ARG A 185 22.54 -7.12 4.31
CA ARG A 185 24.01 -7.17 4.46
C ARG A 185 24.62 -5.94 3.81
N ILE A 186 25.39 -5.20 4.60
CA ILE A 186 26.27 -4.10 4.19
C ILE A 186 27.62 -4.67 3.80
#